data_a935c3aa69e55ad24c4af54b73b0fd56
#
_entry.id   a935c3aa69e55ad24c4af54b73b0fd56
#
_cell.length_a   1.000
_cell.length_b   1.000
_cell.length_c   1.000
_cell.angle_alpha   90.00
_cell.angle_beta   90.00
_cell.angle_gamma   90.00
#
_symmetry.space_group_name_H-M   'P 1'
#
loop_
_entity.id
_entity.type
_entity.pdbx_description
1 polymer ?
#
loop_
_entity_poly.entity_id
_entity_poly.type
_entity_poly.pdbx_seq_one_letter_code
_entity_poly.pdbx_strand_id
1 'polypeptide(L)'
;MASRYQIVCMVVDRGSLKGAADELGYTQSAVSQAVKALERELGTTLIERGKQGVSLTRDGKQYLPYLRQIVTAEAELEGKRQELLGLSSTDIRIATFTNVSRTVLPRVIRDFGALHPGVHFTLKQGDYTRNAQWVHDGVVDFCFTARGFTAGLEKRVVYHDELVALLPATHPLTAKEKVTLADLASEPFVLLDEGEQSLVLDAFAAHGLSPHVTSEVTDDYTIMAMVEEGLGVSMLYRRTVEGMRADIRVRPIVHAPSRDVVAAWRSWDTMPIATRRFIDYMSSHIVN
;
A
#
# COMPACT_ATOMS: atom_id res chain seq x y z
N MET A 1 19.42 8.48 -13.20
CA MET A 1 20.11 8.78 -14.48
C MET A 1 21.59 8.55 -14.25
N ALA A 2 22.26 7.74 -15.09
CA ALA A 2 23.68 7.45 -14.92
C ALA A 2 24.53 8.72 -15.10
N SER A 3 25.55 8.90 -14.23
CA SER A 3 26.49 10.00 -14.37
C SER A 3 27.42 9.79 -15.60
N ARG A 4 27.99 10.85 -16.11
CA ARG A 4 28.97 10.74 -17.22
C ARG A 4 30.18 9.89 -16.84
N TYR A 5 30.58 9.86 -15.58
CA TYR A 5 31.67 9.02 -15.08
C TYR A 5 31.29 7.55 -15.14
N GLN A 6 30.07 7.23 -14.70
CA GLN A 6 29.51 5.87 -14.77
C GLN A 6 29.36 5.40 -16.22
N ILE A 7 28.91 6.28 -17.13
CA ILE A 7 28.80 5.96 -18.57
C ILE A 7 30.18 5.61 -19.17
N VAL A 8 31.24 6.39 -18.90
CA VAL A 8 32.58 6.11 -19.41
C VAL A 8 33.12 4.79 -18.84
N CYS A 9 32.98 4.54 -17.53
CA CYS A 9 33.40 3.27 -16.93
C CYS A 9 32.68 2.09 -17.60
N MET A 10 31.33 2.19 -17.81
CA MET A 10 30.54 1.15 -18.48
C MET A 10 31.00 0.91 -19.93
N VAL A 11 31.33 1.96 -20.68
CA VAL A 11 31.86 1.83 -22.05
C VAL A 11 33.18 1.05 -22.07
N VAL A 12 34.05 1.31 -21.10
CA VAL A 12 35.34 0.62 -20.95
C VAL A 12 35.10 -0.85 -20.56
N ASP A 13 34.26 -1.11 -19.60
CA ASP A 13 33.97 -2.46 -19.09
C ASP A 13 33.30 -3.35 -20.15
N ARG A 14 32.45 -2.78 -21.02
CA ARG A 14 31.76 -3.49 -22.13
C ARG A 14 32.55 -3.49 -23.42
N GLY A 15 33.65 -2.73 -23.51
CA GLY A 15 34.46 -2.60 -24.74
C GLY A 15 33.68 -2.04 -25.92
N SER A 16 32.47 -1.50 -25.73
CA SER A 16 31.63 -0.95 -26.80
C SER A 16 30.63 0.09 -26.31
N LEU A 17 30.41 1.12 -27.14
CA LEU A 17 29.40 2.15 -26.89
C LEU A 17 27.98 1.57 -26.95
N LYS A 18 27.73 0.60 -27.83
CA LYS A 18 26.45 -0.07 -27.97
C LYS A 18 26.15 -0.94 -26.75
N GLY A 19 27.10 -1.76 -26.31
CA GLY A 19 26.92 -2.59 -25.14
C GLY A 19 26.65 -1.79 -23.85
N ALA A 20 27.34 -0.66 -23.68
CA ALA A 20 27.07 0.26 -22.58
C ALA A 20 25.69 0.90 -22.68
N ALA A 21 25.26 1.27 -23.90
CA ALA A 21 23.93 1.85 -24.11
C ALA A 21 22.81 0.86 -23.79
N ASP A 22 22.92 -0.38 -24.27
CA ASP A 22 21.95 -1.44 -24.05
C ASP A 22 21.79 -1.74 -22.55
N GLU A 23 22.90 -1.78 -21.79
CA GLU A 23 22.87 -2.05 -20.35
C GLU A 23 22.30 -0.89 -19.51
N LEU A 24 22.60 0.35 -19.91
CA LEU A 24 22.15 1.53 -19.18
C LEU A 24 20.75 2.01 -19.60
N GLY A 25 20.13 1.39 -20.60
CA GLY A 25 18.84 1.83 -21.14
C GLY A 25 18.89 3.16 -21.89
N TYR A 26 20.04 3.47 -22.52
CA TYR A 26 20.27 4.68 -23.32
C TYR A 26 20.41 4.37 -24.82
N THR A 27 20.35 5.45 -25.64
CA THR A 27 20.78 5.33 -27.04
C THR A 27 22.30 5.39 -27.15
N GLN A 28 22.89 4.72 -28.15
CA GLN A 28 24.32 4.79 -28.42
C GLN A 28 24.77 6.23 -28.66
N SER A 29 23.94 7.08 -29.28
CA SER A 29 24.20 8.50 -29.48
C SER A 29 24.35 9.25 -28.17
N ALA A 30 23.44 9.00 -27.18
CA ALA A 30 23.50 9.61 -25.86
C ALA A 30 24.78 9.23 -25.11
N VAL A 31 25.12 7.93 -25.12
CA VAL A 31 26.40 7.43 -24.53
C VAL A 31 27.62 8.09 -25.21
N SER A 32 27.63 8.16 -26.54
CA SER A 32 28.71 8.84 -27.28
C SER A 32 28.85 10.32 -26.93
N GLN A 33 27.73 11.03 -26.76
CA GLN A 33 27.72 12.44 -26.35
C GLN A 33 28.25 12.64 -24.93
N ALA A 34 27.85 11.76 -23.99
CA ALA A 34 28.30 11.79 -22.60
C ALA A 34 29.84 11.58 -22.50
N VAL A 35 30.38 10.61 -23.25
CA VAL A 35 31.80 10.39 -23.33
C VAL A 35 32.53 11.64 -23.85
N LYS A 36 32.11 12.18 -25.00
CA LYS A 36 32.70 13.40 -25.58
C LYS A 36 32.57 14.62 -24.66
N ALA A 37 31.51 14.71 -23.87
CA ALA A 37 31.34 15.80 -22.90
C ALA A 37 32.40 15.72 -21.79
N LEU A 38 32.67 14.50 -21.27
CA LEU A 38 33.69 14.31 -20.26
C LEU A 38 35.10 14.52 -20.83
N GLU A 39 35.38 14.03 -22.03
CA GLU A 39 36.67 14.26 -22.71
C GLU A 39 36.96 15.76 -22.94
N ARG A 40 35.97 16.52 -23.33
CA ARG A 40 36.09 17.99 -23.46
C ARG A 40 36.38 18.68 -22.14
N GLU A 41 35.74 18.25 -21.07
CA GLU A 41 35.95 18.79 -19.72
C GLU A 41 37.34 18.51 -19.21
N LEU A 42 37.85 17.29 -19.45
CA LEU A 42 39.21 16.88 -19.04
C LEU A 42 40.29 17.35 -20.00
N GLY A 43 39.92 17.90 -21.16
CA GLY A 43 40.87 18.40 -22.17
C GLY A 43 41.68 17.30 -22.87
N THR A 44 41.23 16.04 -22.81
CA THR A 44 41.92 14.91 -23.41
C THR A 44 40.95 13.81 -23.86
N THR A 45 41.39 12.95 -24.78
CA THR A 45 40.63 11.79 -25.24
C THR A 45 40.88 10.61 -24.31
N LEU A 46 39.82 10.00 -23.80
CA LEU A 46 39.86 8.86 -22.86
C LEU A 46 39.79 7.52 -23.57
N ILE A 47 39.05 7.45 -24.69
CA ILE A 47 38.83 6.20 -25.42
C ILE A 47 39.18 6.33 -26.90
N GLU A 48 39.67 5.24 -27.47
CA GLU A 48 39.90 5.06 -28.89
C GLU A 48 38.93 4.06 -29.48
N ARG A 49 38.49 4.30 -30.72
CA ARG A 49 37.61 3.41 -31.47
C ARG A 49 38.40 2.67 -32.52
N GLY A 50 38.47 1.36 -32.40
CA GLY A 50 39.19 0.50 -33.32
C GLY A 50 38.30 -0.58 -33.97
N LYS A 51 38.85 -1.40 -34.82
CA LYS A 51 38.13 -2.53 -35.47
C LYS A 51 37.66 -3.58 -34.45
N GLN A 52 38.26 -3.66 -33.28
CA GLN A 52 37.94 -4.62 -32.21
C GLN A 52 37.07 -4.00 -31.10
N GLY A 53 36.54 -2.79 -31.29
CA GLY A 53 35.69 -2.12 -30.30
C GLY A 53 36.32 -0.84 -29.73
N VAL A 54 36.09 -0.61 -28.45
CA VAL A 54 36.60 0.56 -27.70
C VAL A 54 37.76 0.14 -26.82
N SER A 55 38.85 0.91 -26.84
CA SER A 55 40.00 0.76 -25.94
C SER A 55 40.35 2.09 -25.27
N LEU A 56 41.10 2.04 -24.17
CA LEU A 56 41.56 3.22 -23.47
C LEU A 56 42.81 3.82 -24.16
N THR A 57 42.81 5.14 -24.28
CA THR A 57 44.05 5.88 -24.60
C THR A 57 45.09 5.78 -23.47
N ARG A 58 46.31 6.30 -23.70
CA ARG A 58 47.30 6.41 -22.61
C ARG A 58 46.77 7.25 -21.44
N ASP A 59 46.10 8.37 -21.72
CA ASP A 59 45.55 9.25 -20.72
C ASP A 59 44.31 8.61 -20.07
N GLY A 60 43.46 7.94 -20.86
CA GLY A 60 42.31 7.20 -20.36
C GLY A 60 42.67 6.15 -19.31
N LYS A 61 43.81 5.45 -19.49
CA LYS A 61 44.35 4.50 -18.49
C LYS A 61 44.75 5.19 -17.19
N GLN A 62 45.20 6.42 -17.23
CA GLN A 62 45.58 7.18 -16.04
C GLN A 62 44.32 7.75 -15.34
N TYR A 63 43.33 8.21 -16.09
CA TYR A 63 42.09 8.76 -15.52
C TYR A 63 41.13 7.69 -14.97
N LEU A 64 41.09 6.49 -15.57
CA LEU A 64 40.12 5.45 -15.20
C LEU A 64 40.07 5.13 -13.69
N PRO A 65 41.17 5.02 -12.95
CA PRO A 65 41.12 4.78 -11.50
C PRO A 65 40.33 5.89 -10.74
N TYR A 66 40.56 7.14 -11.14
CA TYR A 66 39.85 8.29 -10.52
C TYR A 66 38.37 8.33 -10.89
N LEU A 67 38.04 8.01 -12.14
CA LEU A 67 36.62 7.92 -12.57
C LEU A 67 35.90 6.83 -11.78
N ARG A 68 36.52 5.68 -11.54
CA ARG A 68 35.95 4.61 -10.72
C ARG A 68 35.79 5.03 -9.25
N GLN A 69 36.74 5.78 -8.69
CA GLN A 69 36.57 6.33 -7.33
C GLN A 69 35.40 7.30 -7.25
N ILE A 70 35.18 8.16 -8.24
CA ILE A 70 34.02 9.04 -8.28
C ILE A 70 32.73 8.24 -8.32
N VAL A 71 32.64 7.22 -9.18
CA VAL A 71 31.47 6.34 -9.28
C VAL A 71 31.17 5.64 -7.93
N THR A 72 32.24 5.18 -7.25
CA THR A 72 32.11 4.59 -5.91
C THR A 72 31.58 5.61 -4.91
N ALA A 73 32.13 6.83 -4.89
CA ALA A 73 31.65 7.89 -3.99
C ALA A 73 30.22 8.34 -4.30
N GLU A 74 29.81 8.38 -5.58
CA GLU A 74 28.41 8.64 -5.97
C GLU A 74 27.48 7.55 -5.43
N ALA A 75 27.87 6.27 -5.50
CA ALA A 75 27.11 5.15 -4.96
C ALA A 75 27.00 5.21 -3.42
N GLU A 76 28.11 5.54 -2.73
CA GLU A 76 28.14 5.74 -1.28
C GLU A 76 27.25 6.91 -0.85
N LEU A 77 27.29 8.03 -1.57
CA LEU A 77 26.42 9.18 -1.32
C LEU A 77 24.93 8.82 -1.49
N GLU A 78 24.59 8.09 -2.54
CA GLU A 78 23.23 7.62 -2.76
C GLU A 78 22.79 6.63 -1.66
N GLY A 79 23.68 5.70 -1.26
CA GLY A 79 23.45 4.80 -0.13
C GLY A 79 23.18 5.57 1.17
N LYS A 80 24.00 6.61 1.45
CA LYS A 80 23.82 7.47 2.62
C LYS A 80 22.51 8.27 2.55
N ARG A 81 22.16 8.74 1.36
CA ARG A 81 20.86 9.40 1.14
C ARG A 81 19.68 8.47 1.44
N GLN A 82 19.74 7.21 0.99
CA GLN A 82 18.72 6.21 1.27
C GLN A 82 18.64 5.88 2.77
N GLU A 83 19.78 5.74 3.44
CA GLU A 83 19.85 5.54 4.89
C GLU A 83 19.20 6.71 5.65
N LEU A 84 19.56 7.95 5.33
CA LEU A 84 19.01 9.16 5.95
C LEU A 84 17.51 9.35 5.64
N LEU A 85 17.04 8.82 4.50
CA LEU A 85 15.63 8.80 4.15
C LEU A 85 14.85 7.68 4.88
N GLY A 86 15.51 6.88 5.72
CA GLY A 86 14.90 5.80 6.46
C GLY A 86 14.39 4.64 5.59
N LEU A 87 14.94 4.48 4.38
CA LEU A 87 14.47 3.46 3.42
C LEU A 87 15.41 2.25 3.30
N SER A 88 16.57 2.28 3.95
CA SER A 88 17.58 1.22 3.87
C SER A 88 17.34 0.04 4.84
N SER A 89 16.67 0.27 5.97
CA SER A 89 16.18 -0.75 6.91
C SER A 89 15.22 -0.08 7.88
N THR A 90 13.93 -0.18 7.61
CA THR A 90 12.90 0.45 8.44
C THR A 90 11.69 -0.47 8.57
N ASP A 91 11.14 -0.58 9.77
CA ASP A 91 9.88 -1.26 10.02
C ASP A 91 8.74 -0.23 10.02
N ILE A 92 7.73 -0.45 9.17
CA ILE A 92 6.48 0.31 9.15
C ILE A 92 5.45 -0.49 9.93
N ARG A 93 5.05 0.05 11.09
CA ARG A 93 4.11 -0.61 12.00
C ARG A 93 2.69 -0.09 11.75
N ILE A 94 1.79 -0.98 11.40
CA ILE A 94 0.43 -0.65 10.95
C ILE A 94 -0.59 -1.37 11.83
N ALA A 95 -1.53 -0.62 12.43
CA ALA A 95 -2.74 -1.23 12.98
C ALA A 95 -3.84 -1.25 11.92
N THR A 96 -4.58 -2.34 11.86
CA THR A 96 -5.58 -2.58 10.83
C THR A 96 -6.71 -3.45 11.35
N PHE A 97 -7.76 -3.64 10.55
CA PHE A 97 -8.83 -4.60 10.78
C PHE A 97 -8.95 -5.55 9.58
N THR A 98 -9.67 -6.65 9.74
CA THR A 98 -9.70 -7.79 8.81
C THR A 98 -9.91 -7.38 7.34
N ASN A 99 -10.88 -6.51 7.06
CA ASN A 99 -11.18 -6.08 5.69
C ASN A 99 -9.95 -5.45 5.01
N VAL A 100 -9.32 -4.42 5.62
CA VAL A 100 -8.17 -3.71 5.03
C VAL A 100 -6.96 -4.63 4.89
N SER A 101 -6.69 -5.46 5.91
CA SER A 101 -5.53 -6.37 5.90
C SER A 101 -5.62 -7.43 4.81
N ARG A 102 -6.81 -7.73 4.30
CA ARG A 102 -7.04 -8.75 3.26
C ARG A 102 -7.23 -8.17 1.87
N THR A 103 -7.90 -7.03 1.76
CA THR A 103 -8.31 -6.48 0.46
C THR A 103 -7.35 -5.42 -0.08
N VAL A 104 -6.79 -4.59 0.80
CA VAL A 104 -5.98 -3.42 0.44
C VAL A 104 -4.49 -3.66 0.64
N LEU A 105 -4.09 -3.99 1.88
CA LEU A 105 -2.68 -4.02 2.28
C LEU A 105 -1.80 -5.00 1.51
N PRO A 106 -2.22 -6.25 1.18
CA PRO A 106 -1.31 -7.21 0.56
C PRO A 106 -0.74 -6.73 -0.77
N ARG A 107 -1.58 -6.12 -1.61
CA ARG A 107 -1.15 -5.58 -2.90
C ARG A 107 -0.22 -4.38 -2.71
N VAL A 108 -0.60 -3.43 -1.86
CA VAL A 108 0.17 -2.20 -1.63
C VAL A 108 1.53 -2.53 -1.01
N ILE A 109 1.58 -3.44 -0.03
CA ILE A 109 2.83 -3.90 0.61
C ILE A 109 3.74 -4.58 -0.40
N ARG A 110 3.21 -5.49 -1.23
CA ARG A 110 3.99 -6.16 -2.27
C ARG A 110 4.64 -5.15 -3.22
N ASP A 111 3.82 -4.23 -3.74
CA ASP A 111 4.25 -3.30 -4.78
C ASP A 111 5.23 -2.25 -4.22
N PHE A 112 4.98 -1.74 -3.01
CA PHE A 112 5.90 -0.83 -2.31
C PHE A 112 7.19 -1.52 -1.88
N GLY A 113 7.11 -2.76 -1.39
CA GLY A 113 8.28 -3.56 -1.00
C GLY A 113 9.19 -3.88 -2.17
N ALA A 114 8.64 -4.08 -3.38
CA ALA A 114 9.45 -4.24 -4.59
C ALA A 114 10.25 -2.97 -4.94
N LEU A 115 9.71 -1.78 -4.65
CA LEU A 115 10.38 -0.49 -4.84
C LEU A 115 11.37 -0.16 -3.71
N HIS A 116 11.15 -0.71 -2.52
CA HIS A 116 11.91 -0.42 -1.29
C HIS A 116 12.23 -1.71 -0.52
N PRO A 117 13.18 -2.54 -1.01
CA PRO A 117 13.48 -3.87 -0.45
C PRO A 117 13.94 -3.88 1.01
N GLY A 118 14.43 -2.73 1.52
CA GLY A 118 14.85 -2.57 2.92
C GLY A 118 13.72 -2.25 3.89
N VAL A 119 12.48 -2.08 3.41
CA VAL A 119 11.33 -1.78 4.26
C VAL A 119 10.64 -3.08 4.68
N HIS A 120 10.44 -3.22 5.99
CA HIS A 120 9.68 -4.31 6.60
C HIS A 120 8.32 -3.79 7.08
N PHE A 121 7.35 -4.68 7.23
CA PHE A 121 6.01 -4.32 7.66
C PHE A 121 5.58 -5.19 8.84
N THR A 122 5.14 -4.54 9.91
CA THR A 122 4.52 -5.20 11.06
C THR A 122 3.04 -4.84 11.11
N LEU A 123 2.16 -5.83 10.98
CA LEU A 123 0.71 -5.65 11.03
C LEU A 123 0.16 -6.10 12.38
N LYS A 124 -0.71 -5.26 12.96
CA LYS A 124 -1.42 -5.56 14.19
C LYS A 124 -2.92 -5.39 13.95
N GLN A 125 -3.74 -6.37 14.31
CA GLN A 125 -5.18 -6.33 14.08
C GLN A 125 -5.93 -5.99 15.37
N GLY A 126 -6.91 -5.09 15.27
CA GLY A 126 -7.81 -4.68 16.32
C GLY A 126 -9.08 -4.06 15.75
N ASP A 127 -10.01 -3.71 16.64
CA ASP A 127 -11.17 -2.89 16.33
C ASP A 127 -10.79 -1.42 16.09
N TYR A 128 -11.77 -0.57 15.75
CA TYR A 128 -11.51 0.83 15.41
C TYR A 128 -10.93 1.64 16.57
N THR A 129 -11.48 1.48 17.77
CA THR A 129 -11.04 2.17 18.98
C THR A 129 -9.62 1.77 19.34
N ARG A 130 -9.36 0.47 19.35
CA ARG A 130 -8.07 -0.09 19.71
C ARG A 130 -6.97 0.27 18.73
N ASN A 131 -7.29 0.30 17.43
CA ASN A 131 -6.35 0.73 16.39
C ASN A 131 -5.93 2.19 16.58
N ALA A 132 -6.88 3.10 16.86
CA ALA A 132 -6.59 4.50 17.15
C ALA A 132 -5.77 4.64 18.45
N GLN A 133 -6.10 3.88 19.49
CA GLN A 133 -5.37 3.88 20.75
C GLN A 133 -3.90 3.46 20.56
N TRP A 134 -3.62 2.43 19.76
CA TRP A 134 -2.24 2.02 19.47
C TRP A 134 -1.42 3.11 18.76
N VAL A 135 -2.04 3.99 17.97
CA VAL A 135 -1.38 5.16 17.40
C VAL A 135 -1.05 6.17 18.49
N HIS A 136 -2.00 6.46 19.40
CA HIS A 136 -1.75 7.37 20.53
C HIS A 136 -0.62 6.89 21.43
N ASP A 137 -0.57 5.58 21.70
CA ASP A 137 0.44 4.94 22.55
C ASP A 137 1.81 4.77 21.84
N GLY A 138 1.91 5.07 20.53
CA GLY A 138 3.13 4.89 19.75
C GLY A 138 3.49 3.43 19.47
N VAL A 139 2.56 2.50 19.69
CA VAL A 139 2.72 1.07 19.38
C VAL A 139 2.84 0.84 17.88
N VAL A 140 2.11 1.63 17.09
CA VAL A 140 2.14 1.64 15.62
C VAL A 140 2.37 3.05 15.10
N ASP A 141 2.80 3.16 13.85
CA ASP A 141 3.09 4.44 13.21
C ASP A 141 1.84 5.10 12.67
N PHE A 142 0.92 4.31 12.15
CA PHE A 142 -0.42 4.73 11.73
C PHE A 142 -1.41 3.55 11.81
N CYS A 143 -2.68 3.86 11.70
CA CYS A 143 -3.71 2.83 11.68
C CYS A 143 -4.73 3.05 10.56
N PHE A 144 -5.44 1.98 10.24
CA PHE A 144 -6.73 2.05 9.56
C PHE A 144 -7.84 2.00 10.60
N THR A 145 -8.81 2.89 10.46
CA THR A 145 -9.98 2.97 11.32
C THR A 145 -11.15 3.62 10.57
N ALA A 146 -12.33 3.67 11.18
CA ALA A 146 -13.44 4.46 10.64
C ALA A 146 -13.29 5.93 11.06
N ARG A 147 -13.79 6.86 10.21
CA ARG A 147 -13.62 8.30 10.38
C ARG A 147 -14.04 8.83 11.76
N GLY A 148 -15.07 8.25 12.38
CA GLY A 148 -15.58 8.63 13.70
C GLY A 148 -14.61 8.34 14.85
N PHE A 149 -13.62 7.46 14.66
CA PHE A 149 -12.71 6.96 15.70
C PHE A 149 -11.32 7.62 15.69
N THR A 150 -11.18 8.81 15.14
CA THR A 150 -9.89 9.49 14.93
C THR A 150 -9.69 10.71 15.82
N ALA A 151 -10.30 10.76 17.02
CA ALA A 151 -10.14 11.90 17.93
C ALA A 151 -8.65 12.19 18.20
N GLY A 152 -8.23 13.42 17.96
CA GLY A 152 -6.85 13.87 18.17
C GLY A 152 -5.81 13.32 17.17
N LEU A 153 -6.23 12.64 16.10
CA LEU A 153 -5.36 12.13 15.04
C LEU A 153 -5.56 12.91 13.74
N GLU A 154 -4.47 13.13 13.02
CA GLU A 154 -4.51 13.50 11.61
C GLU A 154 -4.92 12.30 10.79
N LYS A 155 -5.57 12.54 9.65
CA LYS A 155 -6.13 11.45 8.84
C LYS A 155 -6.23 11.79 7.38
N ARG A 156 -6.28 10.73 6.57
CA ARG A 156 -6.58 10.79 5.13
C ARG A 156 -7.62 9.71 4.80
N VAL A 157 -8.65 10.06 4.06
CA VAL A 157 -9.63 9.07 3.58
C VAL A 157 -8.95 8.15 2.58
N VAL A 158 -9.15 6.84 2.76
CA VAL A 158 -8.59 5.80 1.89
C VAL A 158 -9.66 5.33 0.91
N TYR A 159 -10.86 5.01 1.39
CA TYR A 159 -12.02 4.67 0.55
C TYR A 159 -13.32 4.79 1.34
N HIS A 160 -14.40 4.85 0.60
CA HIS A 160 -15.76 4.77 1.11
C HIS A 160 -16.27 3.32 0.99
N ASP A 161 -16.99 2.82 2.00
CA ASP A 161 -17.52 1.45 2.03
C ASP A 161 -18.95 1.45 2.58
N GLU A 162 -19.85 0.76 1.90
CA GLU A 162 -21.26 0.67 2.31
C GLU A 162 -21.58 -0.72 2.84
N LEU A 163 -22.54 -0.79 3.76
CA LEU A 163 -23.07 -2.06 4.25
C LEU A 163 -23.99 -2.71 3.22
N VAL A 164 -23.90 -4.01 3.12
CA VAL A 164 -24.79 -4.86 2.32
C VAL A 164 -25.37 -5.95 3.20
N ALA A 165 -26.58 -6.40 2.88
CA ALA A 165 -27.22 -7.51 3.58
C ALA A 165 -26.67 -8.85 3.10
N LEU A 166 -26.41 -9.75 4.04
CA LEU A 166 -26.05 -11.14 3.82
C LEU A 166 -27.21 -12.02 4.20
N LEU A 167 -27.65 -12.86 3.28
CA LEU A 167 -28.80 -13.74 3.42
C LEU A 167 -28.40 -15.17 3.09
N PRO A 168 -28.93 -16.18 3.81
CA PRO A 168 -28.84 -17.56 3.35
C PRO A 168 -29.37 -17.72 1.91
N ALA A 169 -28.81 -18.61 1.11
CA ALA A 169 -29.18 -18.77 -0.30
C ALA A 169 -30.67 -19.00 -0.54
N THR A 170 -31.34 -19.65 0.39
CA THR A 170 -32.77 -20.01 0.33
C THR A 170 -33.72 -19.03 1.05
N HIS A 171 -33.17 -17.95 1.64
CA HIS A 171 -33.94 -17.00 2.45
C HIS A 171 -34.98 -16.25 1.61
N PRO A 172 -36.22 -16.04 2.11
CA PRO A 172 -37.28 -15.36 1.33
C PRO A 172 -36.89 -13.94 0.86
N LEU A 173 -36.12 -13.20 1.64
CA LEU A 173 -35.65 -11.86 1.27
C LEU A 173 -34.73 -11.86 0.03
N THR A 174 -34.23 -13.02 -0.43
CA THR A 174 -33.44 -13.12 -1.66
C THR A 174 -34.26 -12.81 -2.92
N ALA A 175 -35.58 -12.89 -2.85
CA ALA A 175 -36.48 -12.51 -3.95
C ALA A 175 -36.56 -10.98 -4.15
N LYS A 176 -36.12 -10.16 -3.17
CA LYS A 176 -36.08 -8.71 -3.29
C LYS A 176 -34.78 -8.28 -3.99
N GLU A 177 -34.88 -7.28 -4.87
CA GLU A 177 -33.67 -6.65 -5.46
C GLU A 177 -32.87 -5.86 -4.42
N LYS A 178 -33.58 -5.20 -3.49
CA LYS A 178 -33.00 -4.46 -2.35
C LYS A 178 -33.81 -4.81 -1.09
N VAL A 179 -33.14 -4.81 0.05
CA VAL A 179 -33.76 -5.01 1.36
C VAL A 179 -33.73 -3.71 2.16
N THR A 180 -34.62 -3.59 3.14
CA THR A 180 -34.63 -2.47 4.09
C THR A 180 -34.08 -2.90 5.44
N LEU A 181 -33.68 -1.95 6.29
CA LEU A 181 -33.31 -2.25 7.67
C LEU A 181 -34.48 -2.89 8.46
N ALA A 182 -35.71 -2.52 8.17
CA ALA A 182 -36.89 -3.13 8.77
C ALA A 182 -37.04 -4.62 8.38
N ASP A 183 -36.75 -4.99 7.15
CA ASP A 183 -36.71 -6.40 6.73
C ASP A 183 -35.72 -7.21 7.55
N LEU A 184 -34.51 -6.66 7.75
CA LEU A 184 -33.46 -7.34 8.49
C LEU A 184 -33.70 -7.37 10.00
N ALA A 185 -34.33 -6.32 10.56
CA ALA A 185 -34.65 -6.28 11.99
C ALA A 185 -35.64 -7.35 12.42
N SER A 186 -36.46 -7.85 11.48
CA SER A 186 -37.47 -8.88 11.73
C SER A 186 -36.93 -10.29 11.73
N GLU A 187 -35.68 -10.48 11.33
CA GLU A 187 -35.05 -11.79 11.20
C GLU A 187 -34.03 -12.04 12.33
N PRO A 188 -33.71 -13.31 12.65
CA PRO A 188 -32.55 -13.63 13.47
C PRO A 188 -31.30 -12.95 12.89
N PHE A 189 -30.58 -12.19 13.70
CA PHE A 189 -29.49 -11.35 13.22
C PHE A 189 -28.13 -11.74 13.84
N VAL A 190 -27.12 -12.00 13.01
CA VAL A 190 -25.74 -12.21 13.42
C VAL A 190 -25.03 -10.85 13.32
N LEU A 191 -24.67 -10.28 14.46
CA LEU A 191 -24.08 -8.95 14.56
C LEU A 191 -22.56 -9.00 14.43
N LEU A 192 -21.99 -8.11 13.62
CA LEU A 192 -20.55 -7.81 13.65
C LEU A 192 -20.25 -6.96 14.89
N ASP A 193 -19.45 -7.52 15.79
CA ASP A 193 -18.88 -6.77 16.91
C ASP A 193 -17.69 -5.92 16.42
N GLU A 194 -17.90 -4.61 16.38
CA GLU A 194 -16.93 -3.61 15.94
C GLU A 194 -16.21 -2.92 17.14
N GLY A 195 -16.43 -3.42 18.37
CA GLY A 195 -15.93 -2.85 19.61
C GLY A 195 -16.96 -1.96 20.32
N GLU A 196 -16.51 -0.89 20.98
CA GLU A 196 -17.37 -0.03 21.83
C GLU A 196 -18.53 0.66 21.08
N GLN A 197 -18.40 0.84 19.77
CA GLN A 197 -19.43 1.45 18.92
C GLN A 197 -19.72 0.54 17.74
N SER A 198 -20.98 0.28 17.48
CA SER A 198 -21.43 -0.52 16.34
C SER A 198 -22.14 0.39 15.32
N LEU A 199 -21.49 0.58 14.17
CA LEU A 199 -22.12 1.30 13.04
C LEU A 199 -23.39 0.59 12.54
N VAL A 200 -23.47 -0.73 12.71
CA VAL A 200 -24.65 -1.53 12.39
C VAL A 200 -25.79 -1.20 13.33
N LEU A 201 -25.58 -1.23 14.65
CA LEU A 201 -26.61 -0.91 15.63
C LEU A 201 -27.04 0.56 15.56
N ASP A 202 -26.09 1.48 15.34
CA ASP A 202 -26.37 2.91 15.15
C ASP A 202 -27.30 3.14 13.94
N ALA A 203 -27.10 2.37 12.85
CA ALA A 203 -27.95 2.45 11.67
C ALA A 203 -29.39 1.99 11.95
N PHE A 204 -29.58 0.93 12.71
CA PHE A 204 -30.92 0.49 13.14
C PHE A 204 -31.56 1.53 14.07
N ALA A 205 -30.84 2.01 15.08
CA ALA A 205 -31.31 2.99 16.04
C ALA A 205 -31.76 4.31 15.38
N ALA A 206 -30.98 4.80 14.37
CA ALA A 206 -31.33 5.99 13.60
C ALA A 206 -32.69 5.88 12.87
N HIS A 207 -33.17 4.67 12.63
CA HIS A 207 -34.49 4.39 12.02
C HIS A 207 -35.56 3.95 13.06
N GLY A 208 -35.26 4.02 14.36
CA GLY A 208 -36.15 3.56 15.42
C GLY A 208 -36.36 2.03 15.44
N LEU A 209 -35.37 1.29 14.89
CA LEU A 209 -35.39 -0.16 14.80
C LEU A 209 -34.40 -0.79 15.79
N SER A 210 -34.67 -2.04 16.17
CA SER A 210 -33.79 -2.87 16.98
C SER A 210 -33.74 -4.27 16.37
N PRO A 211 -32.57 -4.76 15.90
CA PRO A 211 -32.47 -6.08 15.34
C PRO A 211 -32.57 -7.16 16.41
N HIS A 212 -33.09 -8.33 16.04
CA HIS A 212 -33.12 -9.51 16.90
C HIS A 212 -31.76 -10.20 16.87
N VAL A 213 -30.77 -9.67 17.63
CA VAL A 213 -29.40 -10.21 17.68
C VAL A 213 -29.41 -11.58 18.38
N THR A 214 -29.03 -12.61 17.66
CA THR A 214 -28.86 -13.99 18.15
C THR A 214 -27.42 -14.37 18.43
N SER A 215 -26.48 -13.69 17.82
CA SER A 215 -25.03 -13.92 17.99
C SER A 215 -24.25 -12.64 17.72
N GLU A 216 -23.18 -12.41 18.46
CA GLU A 216 -22.21 -11.34 18.25
C GLU A 216 -20.85 -11.94 17.92
N VAL A 217 -20.23 -11.49 16.83
CA VAL A 217 -19.02 -12.10 16.27
C VAL A 217 -18.08 -11.01 15.78
N THR A 218 -16.80 -11.09 16.11
CA THR A 218 -15.75 -10.13 15.72
C THR A 218 -15.15 -10.41 14.35
N ASP A 219 -15.36 -11.61 13.78
CA ASP A 219 -14.75 -12.06 12.54
C ASP A 219 -15.76 -12.16 11.39
N ASP A 220 -15.55 -11.38 10.35
CA ASP A 220 -16.38 -11.33 9.15
C ASP A 220 -16.63 -12.70 8.51
N TYR A 221 -15.61 -13.60 8.54
CA TYR A 221 -15.70 -14.94 7.93
C TYR A 221 -16.57 -15.88 8.72
N THR A 222 -16.50 -15.81 10.03
CA THR A 222 -17.36 -16.55 10.93
C THR A 222 -18.81 -16.13 10.71
N ILE A 223 -19.08 -14.83 10.55
CA ILE A 223 -20.43 -14.33 10.22
C ILE A 223 -20.92 -14.93 8.90
N MET A 224 -20.10 -14.92 7.86
CA MET A 224 -20.50 -15.49 6.56
C MET A 224 -20.81 -16.98 6.66
N ALA A 225 -19.99 -17.75 7.37
CA ALA A 225 -20.25 -19.17 7.60
C ALA A 225 -21.56 -19.39 8.40
N MET A 226 -21.84 -18.57 9.41
CA MET A 226 -23.09 -18.66 10.16
C MET A 226 -24.32 -18.31 9.31
N VAL A 227 -24.20 -17.33 8.41
CA VAL A 227 -25.28 -16.99 7.47
C VAL A 227 -25.47 -18.11 6.46
N GLU A 228 -24.38 -18.69 5.93
CA GLU A 228 -24.43 -19.85 5.00
C GLU A 228 -25.16 -21.04 5.61
N GLU A 229 -24.94 -21.33 6.90
CA GLU A 229 -25.60 -22.38 7.66
C GLU A 229 -27.05 -22.03 8.11
N GLY A 230 -27.54 -20.82 7.75
CA GLY A 230 -28.91 -20.41 8.03
C GLY A 230 -29.17 -19.99 9.47
N LEU A 231 -28.14 -19.62 10.24
CA LEU A 231 -28.29 -19.19 11.65
C LEU A 231 -28.91 -17.78 11.78
N GLY A 232 -29.04 -17.06 10.67
CA GLY A 232 -29.64 -15.74 10.61
C GLY A 232 -29.20 -14.96 9.38
N VAL A 233 -29.57 -13.68 9.36
CA VAL A 233 -29.11 -12.70 8.38
C VAL A 233 -28.04 -11.81 9.02
N SER A 234 -27.26 -11.08 8.20
CA SER A 234 -26.27 -10.15 8.72
C SER A 234 -26.10 -8.93 7.80
N MET A 235 -25.29 -7.99 8.24
CA MET A 235 -24.81 -6.87 7.46
C MET A 235 -23.28 -6.81 7.55
N LEU A 236 -22.61 -6.83 6.42
CA LEU A 236 -21.16 -6.62 6.31
C LEU A 236 -20.85 -5.55 5.26
N TYR A 237 -19.65 -5.03 5.30
CA TYR A 237 -19.21 -4.05 4.29
C TYR A 237 -18.97 -4.71 2.94
N ARG A 238 -19.38 -4.02 1.88
CA ARG A 238 -19.33 -4.54 0.48
C ARG A 238 -17.96 -5.10 0.14
N ARG A 239 -16.88 -4.37 0.43
CA ARG A 239 -15.51 -4.82 0.13
C ARG A 239 -15.10 -6.09 0.89
N THR A 240 -15.73 -6.37 2.03
CA THR A 240 -15.49 -7.61 2.79
C THR A 240 -16.01 -8.84 2.04
N VAL A 241 -17.17 -8.71 1.41
CA VAL A 241 -17.86 -9.82 0.75
C VAL A 241 -17.49 -9.99 -0.71
N GLU A 242 -16.88 -9.00 -1.34
CA GLU A 242 -16.40 -9.07 -2.72
C GLU A 242 -15.30 -10.13 -2.87
N GLY A 243 -15.48 -11.04 -3.83
CA GLY A 243 -14.52 -12.12 -4.11
C GLY A 243 -14.55 -13.30 -3.14
N MET A 244 -15.49 -13.33 -2.20
CA MET A 244 -15.68 -14.44 -1.29
C MET A 244 -16.46 -15.60 -1.92
N ARG A 245 -16.10 -16.82 -1.55
CA ARG A 245 -16.78 -18.05 -1.96
C ARG A 245 -17.57 -18.56 -0.76
N ALA A 246 -18.84 -18.21 -0.70
CA ALA A 246 -19.80 -18.74 0.25
C ALA A 246 -21.18 -18.85 -0.45
N ASP A 247 -21.99 -19.82 -0.09
CA ASP A 247 -23.34 -19.95 -0.65
C ASP A 247 -24.34 -19.05 0.06
N ILE A 248 -24.04 -17.77 0.04
CA ILE A 248 -24.87 -16.68 0.56
C ILE A 248 -25.37 -15.78 -0.57
N ARG A 249 -26.39 -15.00 -0.31
CA ARG A 249 -26.88 -13.98 -1.25
C ARG A 249 -26.67 -12.60 -0.66
N VAL A 250 -25.98 -11.77 -1.41
CA VAL A 250 -25.73 -10.38 -1.05
C VAL A 250 -26.81 -9.51 -1.68
N ARG A 251 -27.42 -8.62 -0.90
CA ARG A 251 -28.43 -7.66 -1.37
C ARG A 251 -28.05 -6.24 -0.95
N PRO A 252 -28.22 -5.26 -1.85
CA PRO A 252 -28.10 -3.86 -1.48
C PRO A 252 -29.18 -3.50 -0.44
N ILE A 253 -28.83 -2.59 0.47
CA ILE A 253 -29.76 -2.05 1.48
C ILE A 253 -30.27 -0.71 0.97
N VAL A 254 -31.58 -0.46 1.14
CA VAL A 254 -32.17 0.84 0.83
C VAL A 254 -31.64 1.88 1.84
N HIS A 255 -31.03 2.97 1.33
CA HIS A 255 -30.31 3.95 2.14
C HIS A 255 -29.21 3.28 2.99
N ALA A 256 -28.36 2.48 2.32
CA ALA A 256 -27.32 1.70 2.95
C ALA A 256 -26.44 2.55 3.89
N PRO A 257 -26.28 2.14 5.17
CA PRO A 257 -25.30 2.76 6.04
C PRO A 257 -23.90 2.58 5.47
N SER A 258 -23.04 3.57 5.69
CA SER A 258 -21.70 3.57 5.10
C SER A 258 -20.68 4.17 6.05
N ARG A 259 -19.40 3.91 5.77
CA ARG A 259 -18.27 4.50 6.49
C ARG A 259 -17.22 5.03 5.54
N ASP A 260 -16.46 6.02 5.99
CA ASP A 260 -15.16 6.35 5.42
C ASP A 260 -14.10 5.56 6.18
N VAL A 261 -13.37 4.70 5.48
CA VAL A 261 -12.14 4.10 6.01
C VAL A 261 -11.01 5.10 5.82
N VAL A 262 -10.31 5.39 6.90
CA VAL A 262 -9.23 6.36 6.93
C VAL A 262 -7.92 5.72 7.39
N ALA A 263 -6.80 6.21 6.87
CA ALA A 263 -5.50 6.07 7.50
C ALA A 263 -5.33 7.23 8.49
N ALA A 264 -4.97 6.94 9.74
CA ALA A 264 -4.86 7.93 10.81
C ALA A 264 -3.55 7.80 11.58
N TRP A 265 -2.95 8.93 11.95
CA TRP A 265 -1.64 9.04 12.62
C TRP A 265 -1.59 10.24 13.57
N ARG A 266 -0.56 10.34 14.42
CA ARG A 266 -0.43 11.43 15.41
C ARG A 266 -0.09 12.77 14.75
N SER A 267 0.98 12.81 13.96
CA SER A 267 1.46 14.00 13.27
C SER A 267 2.24 13.62 12.04
N TRP A 268 1.91 14.23 10.91
CA TRP A 268 2.61 14.04 9.64
C TRP A 268 4.07 14.47 9.72
N ASP A 269 4.34 15.58 10.37
CA ASP A 269 5.68 16.19 10.41
C ASP A 269 6.69 15.33 11.19
N THR A 270 6.23 14.64 12.24
CA THR A 270 7.09 13.80 13.09
C THR A 270 7.09 12.31 12.69
N MET A 271 6.27 11.92 11.73
CA MET A 271 6.19 10.55 11.24
C MET A 271 7.47 10.16 10.49
N PRO A 272 7.97 8.90 10.63
CA PRO A 272 9.11 8.40 9.85
C PRO A 272 8.90 8.58 8.35
N ILE A 273 9.95 8.97 7.64
CA ILE A 273 9.90 9.27 6.20
C ILE A 273 9.39 8.09 5.38
N ALA A 274 9.81 6.86 5.73
CA ALA A 274 9.35 5.65 5.06
C ALA A 274 7.83 5.47 5.20
N THR A 275 7.27 5.69 6.39
CA THR A 275 5.83 5.60 6.66
C THR A 275 5.05 6.66 5.88
N ARG A 276 5.53 7.92 5.83
CA ARG A 276 4.92 8.97 5.00
C ARG A 276 4.87 8.59 3.52
N ARG A 277 5.99 8.09 2.98
CA ARG A 277 6.07 7.63 1.59
C ARG A 277 5.14 6.45 1.32
N PHE A 278 5.01 5.53 2.27
CA PHE A 278 4.07 4.42 2.14
C PHE A 278 2.61 4.90 2.09
N ILE A 279 2.23 5.84 2.97
CA ILE A 279 0.88 6.43 2.97
C ILE A 279 0.61 7.20 1.68
N ASP A 280 1.57 7.98 1.16
CA ASP A 280 1.43 8.69 -0.12
C ASP A 280 1.30 7.71 -1.29
N TYR A 281 2.15 6.68 -1.33
CA TYR A 281 2.09 5.61 -2.33
C TYR A 281 0.72 4.92 -2.30
N MET A 282 0.28 4.49 -1.13
CA MET A 282 -1.02 3.85 -0.93
C MET A 282 -2.17 4.74 -1.41
N SER A 283 -2.16 6.03 -1.05
CA SER A 283 -3.22 6.97 -1.43
C SER A 283 -3.32 7.19 -2.95
N SER A 284 -2.22 7.02 -3.67
CA SER A 284 -2.19 7.17 -5.15
C SER A 284 -2.49 5.87 -5.89
N HIS A 285 -2.47 4.70 -5.22
CA HIS A 285 -2.62 3.37 -5.86
C HIS A 285 -3.85 2.59 -5.38
N ILE A 286 -4.56 3.06 -4.36
CA ILE A 286 -5.89 2.52 -4.02
C ILE A 286 -6.89 3.19 -4.97
N VAL A 287 -7.37 2.42 -5.93
CA VAL A 287 -8.47 2.83 -6.81
C VAL A 287 -9.77 2.77 -6.00
N ASN A 288 -10.48 3.88 -5.93
CA ASN A 288 -11.84 3.98 -5.38
C ASN A 288 -12.83 3.13 -6.17
#